data_329a954e86408cd5c1b7172b0daeb57d
#
_entry.id   329a954e86408cd5c1b7172b0daeb57d
#
_cell.length_a   1.000
_cell.length_b   1.000
_cell.length_c   1.000
_cell.angle_alpha   90.00
_cell.angle_beta   90.00
_cell.angle_gamma   90.00
#
_symmetry.space_group_name_H-M   'P 1'
#
loop_
_entity.id
_entity.type
_entity.pdbx_description
1 polymer ?
#
loop_
_entity_poly.entity_id
_entity_poly.type
_entity_poly.pdbx_seq_one_letter_code
_entity_poly.pdbx_strand_id
1 'polypeptide(L)'
;MRKLPIISAKNTFHQIVKTALEKEGWIITHDPYSIDLGFVDLYIDLGAERLIAATKNGEKIAVEIKTFLGASTISEFHIAVGQFINYRIALEEEEAERKLYLAIPSEVYKRFFKYPFIQTVVRRNQILLIIYNVQKEGIAEWIN
;
A
#
# COMPACT_ATOMS: atom_id res chain seq x y z
N MET A 1 -15.41 -26.91 -3.79
CA MET A 1 -14.57 -25.73 -3.52
C MET A 1 -14.98 -24.58 -4.43
N ARG A 2 -15.23 -23.42 -3.86
CA ARG A 2 -15.63 -22.27 -4.64
C ARG A 2 -14.40 -21.66 -5.31
N LYS A 3 -14.48 -21.49 -6.61
CA LYS A 3 -13.45 -20.85 -7.39
C LYS A 3 -13.66 -19.34 -7.38
N LEU A 4 -12.64 -18.58 -6.95
CA LEU A 4 -12.75 -17.12 -6.96
C LEU A 4 -12.64 -16.59 -8.38
N PRO A 5 -13.41 -15.55 -8.73
CA PRO A 5 -13.23 -14.88 -10.01
C PRO A 5 -11.83 -14.26 -10.09
N ILE A 6 -11.28 -14.13 -11.29
CA ILE A 6 -9.95 -13.56 -11.50
C ILE A 6 -9.85 -12.15 -10.90
N ILE A 7 -10.89 -11.33 -11.06
CA ILE A 7 -10.90 -9.97 -10.54
C ILE A 7 -10.79 -9.91 -9.05
N SER A 8 -11.19 -10.96 -8.32
CA SER A 8 -11.16 -10.94 -6.87
C SER A 8 -9.77 -11.18 -6.29
N ALA A 9 -8.75 -11.49 -7.10
CA ALA A 9 -7.38 -11.63 -6.59
C ALA A 9 -6.89 -10.33 -5.95
N LYS A 10 -7.02 -9.19 -6.62
CA LYS A 10 -6.63 -7.89 -6.06
C LYS A 10 -7.54 -7.49 -4.89
N ASN A 11 -8.84 -7.77 -4.98
CA ASN A 11 -9.77 -7.53 -3.87
C ASN A 11 -9.41 -8.39 -2.67
N THR A 12 -8.93 -9.61 -2.90
CA THR A 12 -8.48 -10.49 -1.83
C THR A 12 -7.27 -9.90 -1.11
N PHE A 13 -6.27 -9.41 -1.85
CA PHE A 13 -5.11 -8.76 -1.24
C PHE A 13 -5.50 -7.50 -0.47
N HIS A 14 -6.42 -6.73 -1.02
CA HIS A 14 -6.96 -5.56 -0.34
C HIS A 14 -7.56 -5.94 1.01
N GLN A 15 -8.40 -6.97 1.02
CA GLN A 15 -9.04 -7.44 2.24
C GLN A 15 -8.01 -8.01 3.23
N ILE A 16 -6.99 -8.70 2.74
CA ILE A 16 -5.92 -9.24 3.56
C ILE A 16 -5.19 -8.12 4.30
N VAL A 17 -4.85 -7.04 3.62
CA VAL A 17 -4.17 -5.92 4.25
C VAL A 17 -5.05 -5.28 5.32
N LYS A 18 -6.33 -5.10 5.04
CA LYS A 18 -7.27 -4.57 6.05
C LYS A 18 -7.33 -5.47 7.27
N THR A 19 -7.47 -6.77 7.06
CA THR A 19 -7.50 -7.74 8.15
C THR A 19 -6.20 -7.72 8.94
N ALA A 20 -5.06 -7.65 8.25
CA ALA A 20 -3.76 -7.60 8.89
C ALA A 20 -3.60 -6.36 9.79
N LEU A 21 -4.05 -5.21 9.30
CA LEU A 21 -4.03 -3.98 10.09
C LEU A 21 -4.94 -4.07 11.30
N GLU A 22 -6.16 -4.60 11.10
CA GLU A 22 -7.13 -4.74 12.18
C GLU A 22 -6.62 -5.67 13.28
N LYS A 23 -5.90 -6.72 12.93
CA LYS A 23 -5.28 -7.62 13.91
C LYS A 23 -4.30 -6.91 14.82
N GLU A 24 -3.66 -5.83 14.34
CA GLU A 24 -2.74 -5.04 15.15
C GLU A 24 -3.42 -3.86 15.85
N GLY A 25 -4.74 -3.78 15.77
CA GLY A 25 -5.50 -2.76 16.46
C GLY A 25 -5.79 -1.51 15.65
N TRP A 26 -5.46 -1.51 14.36
CA TRP A 26 -5.80 -0.37 13.51
C TRP A 26 -7.28 -0.38 13.14
N ILE A 27 -7.87 0.80 13.10
CA ILE A 27 -9.25 0.99 12.67
C ILE A 27 -9.22 1.60 11.28
N ILE A 28 -9.81 0.90 10.32
CA ILE A 28 -9.89 1.39 8.94
C ILE A 28 -10.95 2.49 8.92
N THR A 29 -10.53 3.71 8.63
CA THR A 29 -11.43 4.88 8.65
C THR A 29 -11.92 5.27 7.27
N HIS A 30 -11.13 4.98 6.24
CA HIS A 30 -11.47 5.32 4.85
C HIS A 30 -11.05 4.19 3.92
N ASP A 31 -11.95 3.81 3.02
CA ASP A 31 -11.70 2.78 2.03
C ASP A 31 -12.61 2.98 0.82
N PRO A 32 -12.14 3.65 -0.23
CA PRO A 32 -10.82 4.25 -0.40
C PRO A 32 -10.66 5.58 0.34
N TYR A 33 -9.42 5.99 0.51
CA TYR A 33 -9.09 7.33 0.99
C TYR A 33 -8.82 8.19 -0.26
N SER A 34 -9.57 9.26 -0.42
CA SER A 34 -9.38 10.16 -1.54
C SER A 34 -8.89 11.52 -1.05
N ILE A 35 -8.07 12.16 -1.87
CA ILE A 35 -7.51 13.47 -1.59
C ILE A 35 -7.97 14.42 -2.69
N ASP A 36 -8.64 15.49 -2.31
CA ASP A 36 -9.14 16.50 -3.25
C ASP A 36 -8.02 17.50 -3.56
N LEU A 37 -7.52 17.47 -4.79
CA LEU A 37 -6.49 18.41 -5.25
C LEU A 37 -7.07 19.66 -5.88
N GLY A 38 -8.40 19.80 -5.93
CA GLY A 38 -9.08 20.92 -6.52
C GLY A 38 -9.39 20.78 -8.01
N PHE A 39 -8.51 20.13 -8.77
CA PHE A 39 -8.73 19.87 -10.20
C PHE A 39 -9.01 18.40 -10.49
N VAL A 40 -8.67 17.52 -9.58
CA VAL A 40 -8.90 16.09 -9.67
C VAL A 40 -8.83 15.48 -8.26
N ASP A 41 -9.60 14.42 -8.03
CA ASP A 41 -9.50 13.64 -6.80
C ASP A 41 -8.39 12.61 -6.99
N LEU A 42 -7.48 12.55 -6.02
CA LEU A 42 -6.37 11.62 -6.05
C LEU A 42 -6.77 10.36 -5.30
N TYR A 43 -7.24 9.36 -6.02
CA TYR A 43 -7.44 8.02 -5.49
C TYR A 43 -7.13 7.02 -6.61
N ILE A 44 -6.84 5.78 -6.22
CA ILE A 44 -6.43 4.79 -7.19
C ILE A 44 -7.64 4.16 -7.82
N ASP A 45 -7.76 4.33 -9.13
CA ASP A 45 -8.82 3.73 -9.91
C ASP A 45 -8.27 2.80 -10.99
N LEU A 46 -7.08 2.28 -10.79
CA LEU A 46 -6.46 1.40 -11.76
C LEU A 46 -6.50 -0.04 -11.28
N GLY A 47 -7.63 -0.70 -11.52
CA GLY A 47 -7.68 -2.14 -11.37
C GLY A 47 -7.56 -2.65 -9.95
N ALA A 48 -8.26 -2.03 -9.02
CA ALA A 48 -8.48 -2.56 -7.68
C ALA A 48 -7.36 -2.36 -6.65
N GLU A 49 -6.31 -1.64 -6.97
CA GLU A 49 -5.36 -1.21 -5.96
C GLU A 49 -5.91 0.04 -5.31
N ARG A 50 -5.84 0.10 -3.98
CA ARG A 50 -6.51 1.18 -3.24
C ARG A 50 -5.61 1.82 -2.21
N LEU A 51 -5.86 3.11 -2.02
CA LEU A 51 -5.33 3.85 -0.89
C LEU A 51 -6.39 3.78 0.21
N ILE A 52 -6.02 3.28 1.38
CA ILE A 52 -6.90 3.25 2.54
C ILE A 52 -6.32 4.10 3.65
N ALA A 53 -7.15 4.49 4.60
CA ALA A 53 -6.69 5.22 5.78
C ALA A 53 -7.09 4.48 7.04
N ALA A 54 -6.23 4.56 8.06
CA ALA A 54 -6.46 3.89 9.34
C ALA A 54 -5.91 4.71 10.50
N THR A 55 -6.45 4.47 11.70
CA THR A 55 -5.99 5.11 12.93
C THR A 55 -5.78 4.08 14.02
N LYS A 56 -4.84 4.38 14.92
CA LYS A 56 -4.57 3.59 16.12
C LYS A 56 -3.92 4.48 17.17
N ASN A 57 -4.57 4.61 18.34
CA ASN A 57 -4.04 5.39 19.46
C ASN A 57 -3.60 6.81 19.07
N GLY A 58 -4.38 7.47 18.22
CA GLY A 58 -4.08 8.82 17.74
C GLY A 58 -3.13 8.87 16.56
N GLU A 59 -2.46 7.78 16.21
CA GLU A 59 -1.64 7.72 15.01
C GLU A 59 -2.52 7.55 13.78
N LYS A 60 -2.17 8.26 12.71
CA LYS A 60 -2.91 8.22 11.45
C LYS A 60 -1.99 7.75 10.34
N ILE A 61 -2.44 6.80 9.54
CA ILE A 61 -1.70 6.31 8.38
C ILE A 61 -2.60 6.27 7.16
N ALA A 62 -1.97 6.32 6.01
CA ALA A 62 -2.57 5.96 4.72
C ALA A 62 -1.75 4.82 4.17
N VAL A 63 -2.40 3.86 3.54
CA VAL A 63 -1.73 2.66 3.04
C VAL A 63 -2.09 2.46 1.59
N GLU A 64 -1.07 2.49 0.73
CA GLU A 64 -1.21 2.18 -0.68
C GLU A 64 -0.90 0.70 -0.86
N ILE A 65 -1.90 -0.07 -1.29
CA ILE A 65 -1.79 -1.52 -1.41
C ILE A 65 -1.36 -1.89 -2.82
N LYS A 66 -0.22 -2.56 -2.96
CA LYS A 66 0.29 -3.03 -4.25
C LYS A 66 0.50 -4.53 -4.20
N THR A 67 0.11 -5.21 -5.27
CA THR A 67 0.17 -6.67 -5.33
C THR A 67 1.33 -7.19 -6.18
N PHE A 68 1.77 -6.41 -7.16
CA PHE A 68 2.84 -6.80 -8.09
C PHE A 68 2.49 -8.10 -8.84
N LEU A 69 1.22 -8.24 -9.23
CA LEU A 69 0.74 -9.41 -9.96
C LEU A 69 0.86 -9.28 -11.48
N GLY A 70 1.28 -8.13 -11.97
CA GLY A 70 1.40 -7.88 -13.41
C GLY A 70 2.61 -8.53 -14.04
N ALA A 71 2.71 -8.38 -15.36
CA ALA A 71 3.74 -9.05 -16.16
C ALA A 71 5.15 -8.51 -15.92
N SER A 72 5.29 -7.26 -15.51
CA SER A 72 6.60 -6.64 -15.29
C SER A 72 6.68 -6.02 -13.90
N THR A 73 7.44 -6.67 -13.03
CA THR A 73 7.63 -6.19 -11.65
C THR A 73 8.32 -4.85 -11.61
N ILE A 74 9.32 -4.62 -12.46
CA ILE A 74 10.03 -3.34 -12.49
C ILE A 74 9.12 -2.22 -12.96
N SER A 75 8.26 -2.46 -13.94
CA SER A 75 7.30 -1.44 -14.40
C SER A 75 6.32 -1.09 -13.30
N GLU A 76 5.81 -2.08 -12.59
CA GLU A 76 4.90 -1.84 -11.46
C GLU A 76 5.61 -1.09 -10.33
N PHE A 77 6.89 -1.37 -10.12
CA PHE A 77 7.69 -0.66 -9.13
C PHE A 77 7.81 0.83 -9.49
N HIS A 78 8.09 1.14 -10.74
CA HIS A 78 8.17 2.54 -11.19
C HIS A 78 6.85 3.27 -10.96
N ILE A 79 5.74 2.62 -11.27
CA ILE A 79 4.41 3.20 -11.03
C ILE A 79 4.19 3.42 -9.53
N ALA A 80 4.51 2.43 -8.71
CA ALA A 80 4.33 2.52 -7.27
C ALA A 80 5.14 3.66 -6.66
N VAL A 81 6.39 3.81 -7.08
CA VAL A 81 7.26 4.89 -6.59
C VAL A 81 6.70 6.26 -6.97
N GLY A 82 6.30 6.42 -8.23
CA GLY A 82 5.72 7.70 -8.69
C GLY A 82 4.45 8.05 -7.94
N GLN A 83 3.56 7.10 -7.78
CA GLN A 83 2.32 7.31 -7.03
C GLN A 83 2.59 7.62 -5.57
N PHE A 84 3.52 6.89 -4.95
CA PHE A 84 3.88 7.12 -3.55
C PHE A 84 4.36 8.55 -3.32
N ILE A 85 5.25 9.04 -4.17
CA ILE A 85 5.77 10.40 -4.05
C ILE A 85 4.65 11.41 -4.17
N ASN A 86 3.77 11.25 -5.17
CA ASN A 86 2.66 12.18 -5.40
C ASN A 86 1.68 12.16 -4.23
N TYR A 87 1.34 10.99 -3.73
CA TYR A 87 0.41 10.86 -2.59
C TYR A 87 1.00 11.47 -1.33
N ARG A 88 2.30 11.28 -1.10
CA ARG A 88 2.96 11.85 0.07
C ARG A 88 2.91 13.37 0.04
N ILE A 89 3.18 13.97 -1.11
CA ILE A 89 3.11 15.42 -1.26
C ILE A 89 1.70 15.92 -0.99
N ALA A 90 0.69 15.25 -1.55
CA ALA A 90 -0.70 15.62 -1.33
C ALA A 90 -1.09 15.50 0.15
N LEU A 91 -0.65 14.44 0.82
CA LEU A 91 -0.92 14.26 2.24
C LEU A 91 -0.25 15.32 3.11
N GLU A 92 0.97 15.72 2.76
CA GLU A 92 1.68 16.78 3.48
C GLU A 92 0.89 18.08 3.49
N GLU A 93 0.15 18.36 2.44
CA GLU A 93 -0.68 19.56 2.34
C GLU A 93 -2.02 19.41 3.06
N GLU A 94 -2.60 18.22 3.06
CA GLU A 94 -3.95 18.01 3.59
C GLU A 94 -3.97 17.50 5.04
N GLU A 95 -3.13 16.53 5.34
CA GLU A 95 -3.02 15.94 6.67
C GLU A 95 -1.56 15.57 6.96
N ALA A 96 -0.75 16.54 7.32
CA ALA A 96 0.69 16.36 7.48
C ALA A 96 1.08 15.28 8.49
N GLU A 97 0.23 15.00 9.47
CA GLU A 97 0.50 13.99 10.49
C GLU A 97 0.20 12.56 10.03
N ARG A 98 -0.45 12.39 8.88
CA ARG A 98 -0.78 11.05 8.35
C ARG A 98 0.39 10.51 7.56
N LYS A 99 1.00 9.44 8.05
CA LYS A 99 2.13 8.80 7.36
C LYS A 99 1.63 7.89 6.26
N LEU A 100 2.31 7.92 5.12
CA LEU A 100 2.00 7.05 3.98
C LEU A 100 2.91 5.84 3.99
N TYR A 101 2.30 4.66 3.82
CA TYR A 101 3.01 3.39 3.69
C TYR A 101 2.64 2.73 2.38
N LEU A 102 3.60 2.02 1.80
CA LEU A 102 3.38 1.13 0.66
C LEU A 102 3.32 -0.30 1.21
N ALA A 103 2.18 -0.95 1.04
CA ALA A 103 2.00 -2.33 1.51
C ALA A 103 2.26 -3.30 0.36
N ILE A 104 3.18 -4.23 0.57
CA ILE A 104 3.58 -5.22 -0.43
C ILE A 104 3.58 -6.62 0.18
N PRO A 105 3.28 -7.66 -0.63
CA PRO A 105 3.32 -9.04 -0.15
C PRO A 105 4.74 -9.47 0.22
N SER A 106 4.86 -10.29 1.24
CA SER A 106 6.18 -10.78 1.69
C SER A 106 6.94 -11.51 0.59
N GLU A 107 6.25 -12.23 -0.29
CA GLU A 107 6.90 -12.93 -1.41
C GLU A 107 7.57 -11.95 -2.36
N VAL A 108 6.90 -10.84 -2.66
CA VAL A 108 7.46 -9.78 -3.52
C VAL A 108 8.64 -9.12 -2.85
N TYR A 109 8.53 -8.85 -1.55
CA TYR A 109 9.63 -8.25 -0.81
C TYR A 109 10.87 -9.12 -0.86
N LYS A 110 10.73 -10.42 -0.59
CA LYS A 110 11.85 -11.37 -0.61
C LYS A 110 12.47 -11.52 -1.99
N ARG A 111 11.65 -11.52 -3.04
CA ARG A 111 12.11 -11.77 -4.39
C ARG A 111 12.68 -10.54 -5.07
N PHE A 112 12.02 -9.39 -4.91
CA PHE A 112 12.33 -8.20 -5.71
C PHE A 112 12.97 -7.08 -4.91
N PHE A 113 12.49 -6.82 -3.69
CA PHE A 113 12.94 -5.67 -2.90
C PHE A 113 14.30 -5.90 -2.23
N LYS A 114 14.93 -7.04 -2.48
CA LYS A 114 16.29 -7.31 -1.99
C LYS A 114 17.39 -6.85 -2.95
N TYR A 115 17.04 -6.51 -4.18
CA TYR A 115 18.04 -6.01 -5.12
C TYR A 115 18.57 -4.66 -4.62
N PRO A 116 19.91 -4.47 -4.66
CA PRO A 116 20.51 -3.22 -4.14
C PRO A 116 19.96 -1.96 -4.77
N PHE A 117 19.69 -1.98 -6.09
CA PHE A 117 19.10 -0.81 -6.75
C PHE A 117 17.73 -0.47 -6.17
N ILE A 118 16.89 -1.47 -5.98
CA ILE A 118 15.55 -1.28 -5.44
C ILE A 118 15.62 -0.74 -4.01
N GLN A 119 16.51 -1.30 -3.19
CA GLN A 119 16.72 -0.82 -1.83
C GLN A 119 17.19 0.62 -1.81
N THR A 120 18.05 1.01 -2.75
CA THR A 120 18.54 2.37 -2.85
C THR A 120 17.40 3.34 -3.18
N VAL A 121 16.54 2.96 -4.14
CA VAL A 121 15.39 3.79 -4.50
C VAL A 121 14.45 3.97 -3.32
N VAL A 122 14.13 2.88 -2.64
CA VAL A 122 13.25 2.90 -1.45
C VAL A 122 13.85 3.81 -0.37
N ARG A 123 15.11 3.64 -0.07
CA ARG A 123 15.78 4.41 0.98
C ARG A 123 15.88 5.90 0.62
N ARG A 124 16.34 6.22 -0.59
CA ARG A 124 16.53 7.61 -1.02
C ARG A 124 15.22 8.38 -1.11
N ASN A 125 14.13 7.70 -1.44
CA ASN A 125 12.82 8.32 -1.52
C ASN A 125 12.05 8.22 -0.22
N GLN A 126 12.65 7.64 0.83
CA GLN A 126 12.04 7.48 2.15
C GLN A 126 10.67 6.81 2.05
N ILE A 127 10.61 5.72 1.29
CA ILE A 127 9.38 4.95 1.12
C ILE A 127 9.23 4.03 2.32
N LEU A 128 8.18 4.26 3.10
CA LEU A 128 7.86 3.42 4.26
C LEU A 128 7.10 2.20 3.77
N LEU A 129 7.44 1.03 4.27
CA LEU A 129 6.86 -0.22 3.80
C LEU A 129 6.10 -0.97 4.89
N ILE A 130 5.00 -1.59 4.50
CA ILE A 130 4.33 -2.63 5.28
C ILE A 130 4.48 -3.92 4.49
N ILE A 131 5.12 -4.91 5.09
CA ILE A 131 5.28 -6.22 4.48
C ILE A 131 4.20 -7.13 5.07
N TYR A 132 3.29 -7.63 4.24
CA TYR A 132 2.20 -8.46 4.74
C TYR A 132 2.33 -9.90 4.23
N ASN A 133 1.92 -10.83 5.09
CA ASN A 133 1.90 -12.24 4.76
C ASN A 133 0.50 -12.60 4.28
N VAL A 134 0.39 -13.07 3.05
CA VAL A 134 -0.89 -13.36 2.42
C VAL A 134 -1.58 -14.54 3.10
N GLN A 135 -0.82 -15.60 3.39
CA GLN A 135 -1.39 -16.82 3.95
C GLN A 135 -1.86 -16.64 5.39
N LYS A 136 -1.08 -15.91 6.19
CA LYS A 136 -1.43 -15.66 7.59
C LYS A 136 -2.34 -14.45 7.76
N GLU A 137 -2.57 -13.70 6.70
CA GLU A 137 -3.36 -12.47 6.72
C GLU A 137 -2.90 -11.54 7.85
N GLY A 138 -1.59 -11.35 7.94
CA GLY A 138 -0.98 -10.56 9.00
C GLY A 138 0.19 -9.73 8.48
N ILE A 139 0.59 -8.75 9.28
CA ILE A 139 1.74 -7.94 8.98
C ILE A 139 2.99 -8.66 9.46
N ALA A 140 3.93 -8.88 8.54
CA ALA A 140 5.20 -9.50 8.87
C ALA A 140 6.20 -8.48 9.40
N GLU A 141 6.21 -7.27 8.80
CA GLU A 141 7.21 -6.28 9.16
C GLU A 141 6.76 -4.88 8.76
N TRP A 142 7.10 -3.89 9.59
CA TRP A 142 7.00 -2.48 9.27
C TRP A 142 8.42 -1.98 9.03
N ILE A 143 8.64 -1.30 7.91
CA ILE A 143 9.95 -0.72 7.58
C ILE A 143 9.80 0.79 7.47
N ASN A 144 10.36 1.48 8.45
CA ASN A 144 10.31 2.95 8.52
C ASN A 144 11.63 3.58 8.11
#